data_2409e3f7c8c11ad105598437be1de6fc
#
_entry.id   2409e3f7c8c11ad105598437be1de6fc
#
_cell.length_a   1.000
_cell.length_b   1.000
_cell.length_c   1.000
_cell.angle_alpha   90.00
_cell.angle_beta   90.00
_cell.angle_gamma   90.00
#
_symmetry.space_group_name_H-M   'P 1'
#
loop_
_entity.id
_entity.type
_entity.pdbx_description
1 polymer ?
#
loop_
_entity_poly.entity_id
_entity_poly.type
_entity_poly.pdbx_seq_one_letter_code
_entity_poly.pdbx_strand_id
1 'polypeptide(L)'
;GCSRNGFDCSGFVYYVYNNFKIKVPRSSSQFKNFGEEIPISDVKKGDILLFLSPTRNVIGHLGIVTNPKGMESDFIHSTSGREMKVVITSLKKPGYTRRFVKAIRVL
;
A
#
# COMPACT_ATOMS: atom_id res chain seq x y z
N GLY A 1 -3.12 9.24 8.31
CA GLY A 1 -3.36 10.44 7.53
C GLY A 1 -2.10 11.10 6.98
N CYS A 2 -2.26 12.30 6.49
CA CYS A 2 -1.16 13.11 5.98
C CYS A 2 -0.58 13.99 7.07
N SER A 3 0.74 14.14 7.10
CA SER A 3 1.38 15.04 8.02
C SER A 3 2.17 16.09 7.25
N ARG A 4 2.50 17.21 7.92
CA ARG A 4 3.29 18.28 7.31
C ARG A 4 4.72 17.86 7.01
N ASN A 5 5.24 16.91 7.77
CA ASN A 5 6.64 16.51 7.71
C ASN A 5 6.83 15.20 6.93
N GLY A 6 5.81 14.77 6.22
CA GLY A 6 5.85 13.54 5.44
C GLY A 6 4.50 12.86 5.43
N PHE A 7 4.45 11.69 4.83
CA PHE A 7 3.22 10.93 4.72
C PHE A 7 3.37 9.62 5.49
N ASP A 8 2.35 9.22 6.24
CA ASP A 8 2.23 7.81 6.63
C ASP A 8 1.78 7.02 5.40
N CYS A 9 1.65 5.71 5.53
CA CYS A 9 1.38 4.85 4.39
C CYS A 9 0.06 5.19 3.68
N SER A 10 -1.02 5.41 4.43
CA SER A 10 -2.32 5.74 3.83
C SER A 10 -2.35 7.17 3.30
N GLY A 11 -1.68 8.09 3.97
CA GLY A 11 -1.58 9.47 3.51
C GLY A 11 -0.83 9.59 2.20
N PHE A 12 0.23 8.78 2.01
CA PHE A 12 0.95 8.73 0.76
C PHE A 12 0.06 8.22 -0.37
N VAL A 13 -0.66 7.13 -0.15
CA VAL A 13 -1.58 6.58 -1.14
C VAL A 13 -2.67 7.60 -1.47
N TYR A 14 -3.26 8.22 -0.45
CA TYR A 14 -4.26 9.26 -0.64
C TYR A 14 -3.74 10.39 -1.52
N TYR A 15 -2.53 10.86 -1.24
CA TYR A 15 -1.90 11.96 -2.01
C TYR A 15 -1.73 11.57 -3.47
N VAL A 16 -1.19 10.39 -3.75
CA VAL A 16 -0.95 9.93 -5.12
C VAL A 16 -2.25 9.85 -5.91
N TYR A 17 -3.25 9.16 -5.37
CA TYR A 17 -4.51 8.97 -6.11
C TYR A 17 -5.33 10.25 -6.22
N ASN A 18 -5.24 11.14 -5.23
CA ASN A 18 -5.91 12.42 -5.30
C ASN A 18 -5.38 13.28 -6.45
N ASN A 19 -4.10 13.17 -6.78
CA ASN A 19 -3.54 13.85 -7.94
C ASN A 19 -4.13 13.37 -9.26
N PHE A 20 -4.63 12.14 -9.29
CA PHE A 20 -5.34 11.60 -10.46
C PHE A 20 -6.84 11.73 -10.33
N LYS A 21 -7.33 12.50 -9.36
CA LYS A 21 -8.75 12.72 -9.08
C LYS A 21 -9.50 11.43 -8.76
N ILE A 22 -8.82 10.48 -8.15
CA ILE A 22 -9.40 9.21 -7.71
C ILE A 22 -9.55 9.27 -6.21
N LYS A 23 -10.78 9.10 -5.73
CA LYS A 23 -11.06 9.15 -4.30
C LYS A 23 -10.72 7.82 -3.65
N VAL A 24 -9.87 7.87 -2.61
CA VAL A 24 -9.51 6.70 -1.80
C VAL A 24 -9.65 7.08 -0.33
N PRO A 25 -9.77 6.08 0.56
CA PRO A 25 -9.83 6.35 1.99
C PRO A 25 -8.56 7.02 2.51
N ARG A 26 -8.65 7.71 3.63
CA ARG A 26 -7.51 8.37 4.28
C ARG A 26 -6.85 7.50 5.33
N SER A 27 -7.51 6.46 5.78
CA SER A 27 -7.03 5.58 6.84
C SER A 27 -6.80 4.18 6.28
N SER A 28 -5.69 3.54 6.67
CA SER A 28 -5.35 2.20 6.17
C SER A 28 -6.44 1.17 6.48
N SER A 29 -7.06 1.25 7.65
CA SER A 29 -8.11 0.31 8.03
C SER A 29 -9.34 0.39 7.12
N GLN A 30 -9.59 1.53 6.51
CA GLN A 30 -10.74 1.73 5.62
C GLN A 30 -10.56 1.05 4.26
N PHE A 31 -9.34 0.62 3.92
CA PHE A 31 -9.08 -0.08 2.66
C PHE A 31 -9.52 -1.54 2.69
N LYS A 32 -9.85 -2.09 3.85
CA LYS A 32 -10.21 -3.50 3.99
C LYS A 32 -11.32 -3.93 3.02
N ASN A 33 -12.33 -3.09 2.83
CA ASN A 33 -13.48 -3.37 1.96
C ASN A 33 -13.57 -2.38 0.80
N PHE A 34 -12.45 -1.76 0.43
CA PHE A 34 -12.42 -0.75 -0.61
C PHE A 34 -11.80 -1.32 -1.89
N GLY A 35 -12.30 -0.88 -3.05
CA GLY A 35 -11.77 -1.32 -4.34
C GLY A 35 -12.16 -2.74 -4.69
N GLU A 36 -11.63 -3.23 -5.80
CA GLU A 36 -11.85 -4.59 -6.27
C GLU A 36 -10.67 -5.46 -5.89
N GLU A 37 -10.92 -6.52 -5.14
CA GLU A 37 -9.86 -7.47 -4.79
C GLU A 37 -9.43 -8.23 -6.04
N ILE A 38 -8.11 -8.34 -6.25
CA ILE A 38 -7.55 -9.06 -7.38
C ILE A 38 -6.52 -10.06 -6.88
N PRO A 39 -6.38 -11.21 -7.57
CA PRO A 39 -5.31 -12.15 -7.24
C PRO A 39 -3.94 -11.49 -7.42
N ILE A 40 -3.00 -11.79 -6.55
CA ILE A 40 -1.65 -11.22 -6.65
C ILE A 40 -0.98 -11.56 -7.98
N SER A 41 -1.33 -12.70 -8.57
CA SER A 41 -0.81 -13.10 -9.88
C SER A 41 -1.30 -12.20 -11.02
N ASP A 42 -2.40 -11.48 -10.82
CA ASP A 42 -3.00 -10.60 -11.82
C ASP A 42 -2.74 -9.13 -11.55
N VAL A 43 -1.90 -8.83 -10.58
CA VAL A 43 -1.61 -7.45 -10.17
C VAL A 43 -0.99 -6.67 -11.32
N LYS A 44 -1.31 -5.38 -11.39
CA LYS A 44 -0.79 -4.45 -12.40
C LYS A 44 -0.23 -3.21 -11.72
N LYS A 45 0.59 -2.47 -12.46
CA LYS A 45 1.10 -1.20 -12.00
C LYS A 45 -0.05 -0.27 -11.60
N GLY A 46 0.05 0.30 -10.40
CA GLY A 46 -1.00 1.17 -9.85
C GLY A 46 -1.98 0.45 -8.94
N ASP A 47 -1.95 -0.88 -8.87
CA ASP A 47 -2.75 -1.59 -7.89
C ASP A 47 -2.18 -1.38 -6.49
N ILE A 48 -3.04 -1.50 -5.48
CA ILE A 48 -2.65 -1.26 -4.09
C ILE A 48 -2.49 -2.59 -3.36
N LEU A 49 -1.38 -2.73 -2.65
CA LEU A 49 -1.12 -3.89 -1.78
C LEU A 49 -1.44 -3.50 -0.35
N LEU A 50 -2.18 -4.37 0.34
CA LEU A 50 -2.57 -4.16 1.74
C LEU A 50 -1.79 -5.12 2.64
N PHE A 51 -1.28 -4.59 3.74
CA PHE A 51 -0.48 -5.35 4.70
C PHE A 51 -1.04 -5.20 6.10
N LEU A 52 -0.87 -6.23 6.91
CA LEU A 52 -1.16 -6.13 8.34
C LEU A 52 -0.17 -5.20 9.02
N SER A 53 -0.63 -4.55 10.08
CA SER A 53 0.25 -3.82 10.99
C SER A 53 1.27 -4.79 11.59
N PRO A 54 2.52 -4.36 11.82
CA PRO A 54 3.50 -5.22 12.48
C PRO A 54 3.16 -5.54 13.94
N THR A 55 2.26 -4.77 14.56
CA THR A 55 1.94 -4.91 15.97
C THR A 55 0.48 -5.25 16.26
N ARG A 56 -0.41 -5.18 15.26
CA ARG A 56 -1.84 -5.40 15.44
C ARG A 56 -2.39 -6.22 14.28
N ASN A 57 -3.44 -6.98 14.54
CA ASN A 57 -4.08 -7.82 13.52
C ASN A 57 -5.11 -7.04 12.72
N VAL A 58 -4.69 -5.90 12.18
CA VAL A 58 -5.50 -5.04 11.32
C VAL A 58 -4.65 -4.53 10.17
N ILE A 59 -5.29 -4.11 9.08
CA ILE A 59 -4.55 -3.48 7.98
C ILE A 59 -3.95 -2.17 8.49
N GLY A 60 -2.65 -2.08 8.43
CA GLY A 60 -1.91 -0.93 8.94
C GLY A 60 -0.83 -0.42 8.00
N HIS A 61 -0.72 -0.98 6.79
CA HIS A 61 0.28 -0.54 5.83
C HIS A 61 -0.21 -0.76 4.40
N LEU A 62 0.15 0.14 3.50
CA LEU A 62 -0.27 0.13 2.10
C LEU A 62 0.93 0.40 1.20
N GLY A 63 0.90 -0.15 -0.01
CA GLY A 63 1.87 0.18 -1.05
C GLY A 63 1.21 0.18 -2.41
N ILE A 64 1.84 0.85 -3.39
CA ILE A 64 1.36 0.93 -4.76
C ILE A 64 2.33 0.17 -5.65
N VAL A 65 1.81 -0.77 -6.44
CA VAL A 65 2.65 -1.60 -7.32
C VAL A 65 3.32 -0.73 -8.38
N THR A 66 4.64 -0.84 -8.47
CA THR A 66 5.44 -0.16 -9.48
C THR A 66 5.93 -1.12 -10.56
N ASN A 67 6.22 -2.36 -10.18
CA ASN A 67 6.66 -3.41 -11.11
C ASN A 67 5.90 -4.70 -10.79
N PRO A 68 4.83 -4.99 -11.54
CA PRO A 68 4.01 -6.18 -11.25
C PRO A 68 4.72 -7.47 -11.61
N LYS A 69 4.81 -8.38 -10.64
CA LYS A 69 5.43 -9.69 -10.81
C LYS A 69 4.93 -10.66 -9.74
N GLY A 70 3.60 -10.75 -9.58
CA GLY A 70 3.00 -11.63 -8.57
C GLY A 70 3.57 -11.36 -7.18
N MET A 71 3.94 -12.41 -6.46
CA MET A 71 4.52 -12.28 -5.12
C MET A 71 5.94 -11.71 -5.12
N GLU A 72 6.52 -11.45 -6.29
CA GLU A 72 7.83 -10.80 -6.41
C GLU A 72 7.69 -9.35 -6.86
N SER A 73 6.48 -8.80 -6.85
CA SER A 73 6.22 -7.43 -7.29
C SER A 73 6.96 -6.42 -6.44
N ASP A 74 7.39 -5.32 -7.08
CA ASP A 74 7.90 -4.17 -6.35
C ASP A 74 6.77 -3.18 -6.11
N PHE A 75 6.83 -2.50 -4.97
CA PHE A 75 5.83 -1.51 -4.62
C PHE A 75 6.48 -0.30 -3.97
N ILE A 76 5.90 0.87 -4.22
CA ILE A 76 6.33 2.11 -3.60
C ILE A 76 5.44 2.40 -2.40
N HIS A 77 6.04 2.82 -1.30
CA HIS A 77 5.31 3.06 -0.07
C HIS A 77 6.05 4.05 0.82
N SER A 78 5.33 4.63 1.77
CA SER A 78 5.92 5.49 2.78
C SER A 78 6.25 4.65 4.00
N THR A 79 7.51 4.64 4.41
CA THR A 79 7.91 3.93 5.62
C THR A 79 7.44 4.70 6.85
N SER A 80 7.04 3.97 7.89
CA SER A 80 6.79 4.55 9.19
C SER A 80 8.11 4.61 9.96
N GLY A 81 8.21 5.53 10.92
CA GLY A 81 9.40 5.69 11.73
C GLY A 81 9.99 7.07 11.62
N ARG A 82 11.21 7.24 12.12
CA ARG A 82 11.84 8.56 12.25
C ARG A 82 11.96 9.33 10.95
N GLU A 83 12.22 8.65 9.85
CA GLU A 83 12.54 9.33 8.60
C GLU A 83 11.36 9.43 7.64
N MET A 84 10.34 8.61 7.81
CA MET A 84 9.13 8.62 6.97
C MET A 84 9.45 8.78 5.48
N LYS A 85 10.32 7.91 4.99
CA LYS A 85 10.77 7.96 3.59
C LYS A 85 9.81 7.22 2.67
N VAL A 86 9.71 7.71 1.44
CA VAL A 86 9.05 6.98 0.35
C VAL A 86 10.11 6.13 -0.33
N VAL A 87 9.89 4.81 -0.36
CA VAL A 87 10.86 3.85 -0.90
C VAL A 87 10.15 2.81 -1.75
N ILE A 88 10.92 2.13 -2.61
CA ILE A 88 10.43 0.99 -3.38
C ILE A 88 11.02 -0.27 -2.75
N THR A 89 10.15 -1.25 -2.48
CA THR A 89 10.51 -2.51 -1.82
C THR A 89 9.93 -3.68 -2.60
N SER A 90 10.60 -4.83 -2.54
CA SER A 90 10.07 -6.06 -3.14
C SER A 90 9.16 -6.79 -2.15
N LEU A 91 8.06 -7.31 -2.66
CA LEU A 91 7.13 -8.15 -1.88
C LEU A 91 7.80 -9.45 -1.43
N LYS A 92 8.93 -9.83 -2.02
CA LYS A 92 9.74 -10.99 -1.61
C LYS A 92 10.36 -10.80 -0.23
N LYS A 93 10.50 -9.56 0.23
CA LYS A 93 11.10 -9.31 1.54
C LYS A 93 10.26 -9.99 2.62
N PRO A 94 10.87 -10.86 3.47
CA PRO A 94 10.08 -11.74 4.36
C PRO A 94 9.07 -11.04 5.26
N GLY A 95 9.41 -9.88 5.79
CA GLY A 95 8.48 -9.12 6.63
C GLY A 95 7.22 -8.71 5.89
N TYR A 96 7.34 -8.32 4.63
CA TYR A 96 6.19 -7.93 3.81
C TYR A 96 5.43 -9.15 3.32
N THR A 97 6.13 -10.20 2.92
CA THR A 97 5.47 -11.45 2.52
C THR A 97 4.55 -11.97 3.62
N ARG A 98 5.03 -11.99 4.87
CA ARG A 98 4.25 -12.49 6.01
C ARG A 98 3.04 -11.64 6.31
N ARG A 99 3.13 -10.33 6.12
CA ARG A 99 2.05 -9.38 6.48
C ARG A 99 1.10 -9.10 5.33
N PHE A 100 1.42 -9.57 4.12
CA PHE A 100 0.58 -9.32 2.95
C PHE A 100 -0.82 -9.90 3.14
N VAL A 101 -1.85 -9.08 2.91
CA VAL A 101 -3.25 -9.48 3.02
C VAL A 101 -3.86 -9.71 1.65
N LYS A 102 -3.84 -8.68 0.81
CA LYS A 102 -4.45 -8.76 -0.52
C LYS A 102 -4.04 -7.57 -1.38
N ALA A 103 -4.28 -7.72 -2.68
CA ALA A 103 -4.14 -6.62 -3.64
C ALA A 103 -5.53 -6.15 -4.04
N ILE A 104 -5.68 -4.84 -4.26
CA ILE A 104 -6.94 -4.25 -4.72
C ILE A 104 -6.69 -3.33 -5.90
N ARG A 105 -7.71 -3.19 -6.74
CA ARG A 105 -7.67 -2.28 -7.89
C ARG A 105 -8.69 -1.16 -7.69
N VAL A 106 -8.22 0.08 -7.85
CA VAL A 106 -9.06 1.27 -7.71
C VAL A 106 -9.09 2.09 -9.01
N LEU A 107 -8.27 1.73 -9.96
CA LEU A 107 -8.21 2.39 -11.27
C LEU A 107 -9.20 1.79 -12.26
#